data_e8a652af5bec3891440dc83dcee4a5e9
#
_entry.id   e8a652af5bec3891440dc83dcee4a5e9
#
_cell.length_a   1.000
_cell.length_b   1.000
_cell.length_c   1.000
_cell.angle_alpha   90.00
_cell.angle_beta   90.00
_cell.angle_gamma   90.00
#
_symmetry.space_group_name_H-M   'P 1'
#
loop_
_entity.id
_entity.type
_entity.pdbx_description
1 polymer ?
#
loop_
_entity_poly.entity_id
_entity_poly.type
_entity_poly.pdbx_seq_one_letter_code
_entity_poly.pdbx_strand_id
1 'polypeptide(L)'
;MFYLKNLKYKEILNIHELEIKNKKVTCILGESGSGKTTLLKLLNQIITHDHGEIFYNDKPINEIDTITLRREVVMLPQNPIITEGSIKDNLNLGLILSEQPLKEDNSLIELLKLFKLDKDLEDDATKLSGGEKQRIALARLMLMEPEVFLLDEPSSALDENLENYTMEKFIDYSTKRNKTVVMITHSRKIGEAFADYIINIENGKILSTA
;
A
#
# COMPACT_ATOMS: atom_id res chain seq x y z
N MET A 1 9.28 -12.21 -6.38
CA MET A 1 8.04 -11.42 -6.26
C MET A 1 7.92 -10.43 -7.40
N PHE A 2 8.41 -9.19 -7.34
CA PHE A 2 8.51 -8.36 -8.54
C PHE A 2 9.93 -8.28 -9.04
N TYR A 3 10.08 -8.36 -10.37
CA TYR A 3 11.33 -8.12 -11.06
C TYR A 3 11.07 -7.20 -12.25
N LEU A 4 11.79 -6.08 -12.31
CA LEU A 4 11.66 -5.07 -13.33
C LEU A 4 12.95 -5.02 -14.14
N LYS A 5 12.83 -4.98 -15.49
CA LYS A 5 13.98 -4.96 -16.38
C LYS A 5 13.80 -3.93 -17.48
N ASN A 6 14.78 -3.02 -17.60
CA ASN A 6 14.83 -1.95 -18.61
C ASN A 6 13.50 -1.15 -18.69
N LEU A 7 12.86 -0.95 -17.53
CA LEU A 7 11.55 -0.31 -17.43
C LEU A 7 11.65 1.18 -17.76
N LYS A 8 10.80 1.65 -18.67
CA LYS A 8 10.62 3.07 -18.96
C LYS A 8 9.14 3.44 -18.95
N TYR A 9 8.85 4.57 -18.37
CA TYR A 9 7.53 5.19 -18.40
C TYR A 9 7.66 6.70 -18.56
N LYS A 10 7.31 7.20 -19.76
CA LYS A 10 7.45 8.61 -20.16
C LYS A 10 8.85 9.11 -19.79
N GLU A 11 8.96 10.40 -19.46
CA GLU A 11 10.19 10.99 -18.90
C GLU A 11 10.26 10.86 -17.36
N ILE A 12 9.39 9.99 -16.76
CA ILE A 12 9.22 9.91 -15.30
C ILE A 12 10.06 8.78 -14.70
N LEU A 13 10.12 7.60 -15.35
CA LEU A 13 10.87 6.45 -14.85
C LEU A 13 11.79 5.88 -15.92
N ASN A 14 13.01 5.56 -15.51
CA ASN A 14 14.01 4.84 -16.30
C ASN A 14 14.81 3.91 -15.36
N ILE A 15 14.30 2.73 -15.13
CA ILE A 15 14.84 1.74 -14.20
C ILE A 15 15.47 0.61 -15.01
N HIS A 16 16.79 0.43 -14.90
CA HIS A 16 17.51 -0.63 -15.58
C HIS A 16 17.12 -1.99 -14.99
N GLU A 17 17.20 -2.11 -13.68
CA GLU A 17 16.87 -3.35 -12.97
C GLU A 17 16.38 -3.02 -11.55
N LEU A 18 15.36 -3.73 -11.08
CA LEU A 18 14.89 -3.65 -9.71
C LEU A 18 14.23 -4.97 -9.33
N GLU A 19 14.61 -5.49 -8.15
CA GLU A 19 13.94 -6.63 -7.53
C GLU A 19 13.27 -6.20 -6.23
N ILE A 20 11.99 -6.56 -6.06
CA ILE A 20 11.23 -6.42 -4.81
C ILE A 20 11.01 -7.83 -4.25
N LYS A 21 11.55 -8.05 -3.06
CA LYS A 21 11.56 -9.38 -2.43
C LYS A 21 10.19 -9.77 -1.89
N ASN A 22 9.90 -11.07 -2.01
CA ASN A 22 8.69 -11.67 -1.45
C ASN A 22 8.72 -11.68 0.09
N LYS A 23 7.56 -11.47 0.74
CA LYS A 23 7.37 -11.55 2.19
C LYS A 23 8.31 -10.64 2.98
N LYS A 24 8.63 -9.50 2.39
CA LYS A 24 9.50 -8.49 2.94
C LYS A 24 8.85 -7.12 2.91
N VAL A 25 9.34 -6.25 3.78
CA VAL A 25 8.96 -4.85 3.81
C VAL A 25 10.00 -4.07 3.02
N THR A 26 9.60 -3.46 1.91
CA THR A 26 10.42 -2.59 1.08
C THR A 26 9.95 -1.16 1.22
N CYS A 27 10.84 -0.25 1.60
CA CYS A 27 10.57 1.17 1.65
C CYS A 27 11.18 1.88 0.44
N ILE A 28 10.40 2.73 -0.23
CA ILE A 28 10.86 3.54 -1.36
C ILE A 28 10.97 4.99 -0.88
N LEU A 29 12.19 5.52 -0.90
CA LEU A 29 12.52 6.88 -0.52
C LEU A 29 12.91 7.70 -1.76
N GLY A 30 12.77 9.02 -1.66
CA GLY A 30 13.18 9.97 -2.70
C GLY A 30 12.36 11.26 -2.63
N GLU A 31 12.79 12.28 -3.35
CA GLU A 31 12.12 13.57 -3.39
C GLU A 31 10.74 13.50 -4.04
N SER A 32 9.92 14.54 -3.81
CA SER A 32 8.64 14.68 -4.50
C SER A 32 8.86 14.75 -6.00
N GLY A 33 8.03 14.07 -6.78
CA GLY A 33 8.18 14.02 -8.25
C GLY A 33 9.23 13.03 -8.77
N SER A 34 9.96 12.29 -7.91
CA SER A 34 10.97 11.32 -8.36
C SER A 34 10.44 10.04 -9.02
N GLY A 35 9.10 9.87 -9.10
CA GLY A 35 8.46 8.73 -9.79
C GLY A 35 7.98 7.60 -8.87
N LYS A 36 8.05 7.73 -7.55
CA LYS A 36 7.68 6.68 -6.57
C LYS A 36 6.24 6.18 -6.73
N THR A 37 5.26 7.09 -6.68
CA THR A 37 3.84 6.77 -6.90
C THR A 37 3.59 6.15 -8.27
N THR A 38 4.32 6.61 -9.30
CA THR A 38 4.26 6.04 -10.65
C THR A 38 4.72 4.59 -10.63
N LEU A 39 5.80 4.28 -9.92
CA LEU A 39 6.28 2.90 -9.77
C LEU A 39 5.21 2.02 -9.11
N LEU A 40 4.59 2.44 -7.98
CA LEU A 40 3.52 1.64 -7.37
C LEU A 40 2.35 1.39 -8.33
N LYS A 41 1.94 2.41 -9.10
CA LYS A 41 0.85 2.27 -10.09
C LYS A 41 1.18 1.32 -11.24
N LEU A 42 2.45 1.16 -11.59
CA LEU A 42 2.90 0.17 -12.56
C LEU A 42 2.85 -1.26 -11.99
N LEU A 43 3.19 -1.44 -10.70
CA LEU A 43 3.21 -2.76 -10.05
C LEU A 43 1.82 -3.42 -9.92
N ASN A 44 0.73 -2.65 -9.95
CA ASN A 44 -0.64 -3.19 -9.95
C ASN A 44 -1.44 -2.85 -11.23
N GLN A 45 -0.73 -2.47 -12.29
CA GLN A 45 -1.33 -2.15 -13.60
C GLN A 45 -2.45 -1.08 -13.57
N ILE A 46 -2.39 -0.09 -12.65
CA ILE A 46 -3.22 1.11 -12.78
C ILE A 46 -2.81 1.90 -14.02
N ILE A 47 -1.52 1.90 -14.34
CA ILE A 47 -0.94 2.44 -15.57
C ILE A 47 -0.04 1.39 -16.22
N THR A 48 0.20 1.51 -17.52
CA THR A 48 1.07 0.61 -18.30
C THR A 48 2.35 1.33 -18.68
N HIS A 49 3.49 0.63 -18.59
CA HIS A 49 4.80 1.14 -18.99
C HIS A 49 4.94 1.23 -20.51
N ASP A 50 5.86 2.08 -20.99
CA ASP A 50 6.11 2.26 -22.42
C ASP A 50 7.11 1.23 -22.96
N HIS A 51 8.14 0.89 -22.16
CA HIS A 51 9.19 -0.07 -22.54
C HIS A 51 9.65 -0.88 -21.33
N GLY A 52 10.28 -2.02 -21.61
CA GLY A 52 10.81 -2.93 -20.60
C GLY A 52 9.80 -3.98 -20.17
N GLU A 53 10.10 -4.62 -19.06
CA GLU A 53 9.30 -5.75 -18.56
C GLU A 53 9.13 -5.64 -17.05
N ILE A 54 7.95 -6.01 -16.57
CA ILE A 54 7.65 -6.23 -15.16
C ILE A 54 7.17 -7.65 -15.01
N PHE A 55 7.81 -8.41 -14.12
CA PHE A 55 7.38 -9.74 -13.73
C PHE A 55 6.80 -9.72 -12.32
N TYR A 56 5.73 -10.46 -12.12
CA TYR A 56 5.14 -10.75 -10.83
C TYR A 56 5.10 -12.27 -10.66
N ASN A 57 5.82 -12.79 -9.65
CA ASN A 57 6.00 -14.24 -9.44
C ASN A 57 6.44 -14.97 -10.72
N ASP A 58 7.49 -14.46 -11.37
CA ASP A 58 8.11 -14.98 -12.60
C ASP A 58 7.22 -14.96 -13.85
N LYS A 59 6.01 -14.38 -13.76
CA LYS A 59 5.11 -14.23 -14.89
C LYS A 59 5.09 -12.76 -15.35
N PRO A 60 5.18 -12.47 -16.67
CA PRO A 60 5.04 -11.11 -17.17
C PRO A 60 3.70 -10.51 -16.71
N ILE A 61 3.75 -9.30 -16.16
CA ILE A 61 2.58 -8.69 -15.51
C ILE A 61 1.43 -8.43 -16.50
N ASN A 62 1.75 -8.19 -17.76
CA ASN A 62 0.78 -8.00 -18.85
C ASN A 62 0.04 -9.28 -19.29
N GLU A 63 0.53 -10.45 -18.87
CA GLU A 63 -0.13 -11.74 -19.11
C GLU A 63 -1.04 -12.17 -17.95
N ILE A 64 -1.08 -11.37 -16.88
CA ILE A 64 -1.92 -11.62 -15.72
C ILE A 64 -3.24 -10.84 -15.90
N ASP A 65 -4.36 -11.51 -15.65
CA ASP A 65 -5.65 -10.83 -15.62
C ASP A 65 -5.62 -9.67 -14.61
N THR A 66 -5.99 -8.49 -15.05
CA THR A 66 -5.84 -7.26 -14.26
C THR A 66 -6.69 -7.27 -12.98
N ILE A 67 -7.86 -7.92 -12.99
CA ILE A 67 -8.73 -8.02 -11.82
C ILE A 67 -8.07 -8.96 -10.80
N THR A 68 -7.58 -10.10 -11.26
CA THR A 68 -6.84 -11.06 -10.44
C THR A 68 -5.60 -10.40 -9.80
N LEU A 69 -4.81 -9.69 -10.61
CA LEU A 69 -3.63 -8.98 -10.10
C LEU A 69 -4.02 -7.97 -9.01
N ARG A 70 -5.07 -7.16 -9.22
CA ARG A 70 -5.49 -6.12 -8.28
C ARG A 70 -6.16 -6.66 -7.03
N ARG A 71 -6.60 -7.91 -7.02
CA ARG A 71 -7.04 -8.63 -5.81
C ARG A 71 -5.86 -9.11 -4.97
N GLU A 72 -4.74 -9.47 -5.62
CA GLU A 72 -3.51 -9.92 -4.95
C GLU A 72 -2.59 -8.76 -4.56
N VAL A 73 -2.55 -7.69 -5.37
CA VAL A 73 -1.67 -6.53 -5.21
C VAL A 73 -2.52 -5.28 -5.02
N VAL A 74 -2.82 -4.96 -3.76
CA VAL A 74 -3.73 -3.86 -3.42
C VAL A 74 -2.96 -2.60 -3.08
N MET A 75 -3.39 -1.46 -3.66
CA MET A 75 -2.75 -0.17 -3.44
C MET A 75 -3.62 0.73 -2.55
N LEU A 76 -2.99 1.29 -1.52
CA LEU A 76 -3.49 2.44 -0.78
C LEU A 76 -2.89 3.72 -1.38
N PRO A 77 -3.69 4.60 -1.98
CA PRO A 77 -3.20 5.89 -2.46
C PRO A 77 -2.97 6.86 -1.30
N GLN A 78 -2.16 7.87 -1.52
CA GLN A 78 -1.84 8.93 -0.55
C GLN A 78 -3.12 9.58 0.04
N ASN A 79 -4.12 9.84 -0.80
CA ASN A 79 -5.43 10.32 -0.36
C ASN A 79 -6.41 9.13 -0.39
N PRO A 80 -6.71 8.52 0.76
CA PRO A 80 -7.60 7.36 0.81
C PRO A 80 -9.03 7.73 0.45
N ILE A 81 -9.67 6.88 -0.37
CA ILE A 81 -11.06 7.07 -0.76
C ILE A 81 -11.96 6.60 0.39
N ILE A 82 -12.76 7.53 0.88
CA ILE A 82 -13.88 7.28 1.80
C ILE A 82 -15.16 7.61 1.07
N THR A 83 -16.08 6.65 1.03
CA THR A 83 -17.40 6.79 0.41
C THR A 83 -18.44 7.27 1.42
N GLU A 84 -19.53 7.85 0.91
CA GLU A 84 -20.72 8.12 1.73
C GLU A 84 -21.22 6.81 2.38
N GLY A 85 -21.73 6.92 3.62
CA GLY A 85 -22.17 5.79 4.41
C GLY A 85 -21.45 5.67 5.74
N SER A 86 -21.62 4.55 6.40
CA SER A 86 -21.06 4.27 7.71
C SER A 86 -19.58 3.88 7.66
N ILE A 87 -18.92 3.87 8.81
CA ILE A 87 -17.58 3.30 8.99
C ILE A 87 -17.59 1.82 8.61
N LYS A 88 -18.64 1.08 8.98
CA LYS A 88 -18.83 -0.33 8.62
C LYS A 88 -18.83 -0.54 7.11
N ASP A 89 -19.58 0.29 6.37
CA ASP A 89 -19.62 0.23 4.89
C ASP A 89 -18.23 0.46 4.32
N ASN A 90 -17.51 1.45 4.83
CA ASN A 90 -16.18 1.79 4.38
C ASN A 90 -15.13 0.71 4.71
N LEU A 91 -15.21 0.05 5.85
CA LEU A 91 -14.35 -1.08 6.18
C LEU A 91 -14.60 -2.28 5.24
N ASN A 92 -15.85 -2.58 4.97
CA ASN A 92 -16.24 -3.71 4.12
C ASN A 92 -16.11 -3.43 2.62
N LEU A 93 -15.93 -2.18 2.19
CA LEU A 93 -15.89 -1.79 0.77
C LEU A 93 -14.89 -2.62 -0.05
N GLY A 94 -13.69 -2.87 0.50
CA GLY A 94 -12.68 -3.67 -0.17
C GLY A 94 -13.11 -5.13 -0.37
N LEU A 95 -13.78 -5.72 0.61
CA LEU A 95 -14.32 -7.08 0.54
C LEU A 95 -15.44 -7.17 -0.51
N ILE A 96 -16.34 -6.19 -0.54
CA ILE A 96 -17.42 -6.11 -1.53
C ILE A 96 -16.84 -6.06 -2.96
N LEU A 97 -15.87 -5.17 -3.19
CA LEU A 97 -15.24 -5.01 -4.52
C LEU A 97 -14.40 -6.22 -4.95
N SER A 98 -13.87 -6.99 -4.01
CA SER A 98 -13.13 -8.22 -4.28
C SER A 98 -13.99 -9.49 -4.21
N GLU A 99 -15.32 -9.35 -4.04
CA GLU A 99 -16.29 -10.46 -3.95
C GLU A 99 -15.98 -11.44 -2.81
N GLN A 100 -15.46 -10.91 -1.69
CA GLN A 100 -15.14 -11.67 -0.50
C GLN A 100 -16.26 -11.58 0.54
N PRO A 101 -16.42 -12.60 1.41
CA PRO A 101 -17.38 -12.54 2.51
C PRO A 101 -17.12 -11.36 3.44
N LEU A 102 -18.19 -10.69 3.85
CA LEU A 102 -18.10 -9.60 4.82
C LEU A 102 -17.67 -10.14 6.19
N LYS A 103 -16.99 -9.27 6.95
CA LYS A 103 -16.59 -9.61 8.33
C LYS A 103 -17.70 -9.26 9.33
N GLU A 104 -17.74 -10.02 10.41
CA GLU A 104 -18.65 -9.76 11.54
C GLU A 104 -18.25 -8.48 12.27
N ASP A 105 -19.22 -7.81 12.88
CA ASP A 105 -19.04 -6.54 13.57
C ASP A 105 -17.96 -6.59 14.66
N ASN A 106 -17.84 -7.70 15.39
CA ASN A 106 -16.79 -7.87 16.40
C ASN A 106 -15.38 -7.75 15.80
N SER A 107 -15.14 -8.33 14.61
CA SER A 107 -13.84 -8.21 13.92
C SER A 107 -13.57 -6.79 13.47
N LEU A 108 -14.59 -6.06 13.03
CA LEU A 108 -14.47 -4.65 12.65
C LEU A 108 -14.17 -3.75 13.86
N ILE A 109 -14.85 -4.00 14.99
CA ILE A 109 -14.62 -3.28 16.25
C ILE A 109 -13.19 -3.53 16.76
N GLU A 110 -12.66 -4.75 16.67
CA GLU A 110 -11.29 -5.05 17.03
C GLU A 110 -10.28 -4.26 16.18
N LEU A 111 -10.54 -4.09 14.88
CA LEU A 111 -9.70 -3.26 14.02
C LEU A 111 -9.77 -1.77 14.37
N LEU A 112 -10.96 -1.24 14.70
CA LEU A 112 -11.08 0.13 15.19
C LEU A 112 -10.24 0.35 16.44
N LYS A 113 -10.31 -0.58 17.40
CA LYS A 113 -9.49 -0.54 18.62
C LYS A 113 -7.99 -0.65 18.31
N LEU A 114 -7.60 -1.56 17.40
CA LEU A 114 -6.21 -1.74 16.98
C LEU A 114 -5.61 -0.43 16.43
N PHE A 115 -6.39 0.33 15.68
CA PHE A 115 -5.97 1.61 15.12
C PHE A 115 -6.32 2.84 15.98
N LYS A 116 -6.71 2.63 17.25
CA LYS A 116 -7.09 3.71 18.19
C LYS A 116 -8.16 4.64 17.61
N LEU A 117 -9.16 4.06 16.97
CA LEU A 117 -10.33 4.77 16.47
C LEU A 117 -11.47 4.60 17.48
N ASP A 118 -11.74 5.66 18.24
CA ASP A 118 -12.87 5.73 19.18
C ASP A 118 -14.12 6.17 18.42
N LYS A 119 -14.72 5.24 17.69
CA LYS A 119 -15.85 5.43 16.79
C LYS A 119 -16.77 4.22 16.82
N ASP A 120 -18.06 4.48 16.55
CA ASP A 120 -19.02 3.41 16.30
C ASP A 120 -19.03 3.01 14.82
N LEU A 121 -19.37 1.75 14.55
CA LEU A 121 -19.44 1.23 13.19
C LEU A 121 -20.48 1.98 12.32
N GLU A 122 -21.54 2.49 12.95
CA GLU A 122 -22.64 3.21 12.28
C GLU A 122 -22.36 4.71 12.15
N ASP A 123 -21.22 5.21 12.65
CA ASP A 123 -20.84 6.62 12.48
C ASP A 123 -20.64 6.96 11.01
N ASP A 124 -21.02 8.17 10.62
CA ASP A 124 -20.86 8.72 9.28
C ASP A 124 -19.38 8.91 8.93
N ALA A 125 -18.88 8.09 8.00
CA ALA A 125 -17.48 8.08 7.59
C ALA A 125 -17.02 9.37 6.91
N THR A 126 -17.94 10.19 6.39
CA THR A 126 -17.59 11.46 5.73
C THR A 126 -17.07 12.49 6.74
N LYS A 127 -17.48 12.37 8.02
CA LYS A 127 -17.09 13.25 9.12
C LYS A 127 -15.73 12.93 9.74
N LEU A 128 -15.07 11.86 9.29
CA LEU A 128 -13.74 11.48 9.76
C LEU A 128 -12.70 12.55 9.39
N SER A 129 -11.77 12.81 10.31
CA SER A 129 -10.57 13.60 10.05
C SER A 129 -9.65 12.89 9.03
N GLY A 130 -8.67 13.62 8.48
CA GLY A 130 -7.71 13.04 7.53
C GLY A 130 -6.98 11.82 8.09
N GLY A 131 -6.49 11.91 9.33
CA GLY A 131 -5.80 10.81 9.98
C GLY A 131 -6.71 9.62 10.33
N GLU A 132 -7.98 9.86 10.67
CA GLU A 132 -8.97 8.79 10.87
C GLU A 132 -9.28 8.09 9.54
N LYS A 133 -9.43 8.84 8.44
CA LYS A 133 -9.60 8.28 7.09
C LYS A 133 -8.44 7.38 6.67
N GLN A 134 -7.19 7.79 6.94
CA GLN A 134 -6.02 6.96 6.67
C GLN A 134 -6.04 5.66 7.48
N ARG A 135 -6.36 5.71 8.76
CA ARG A 135 -6.43 4.52 9.62
C ARG A 135 -7.57 3.57 9.22
N ILE A 136 -8.75 4.09 8.83
CA ILE A 136 -9.83 3.28 8.26
C ILE A 136 -9.40 2.60 6.96
N ALA A 137 -8.68 3.31 6.10
CA ALA A 137 -8.21 2.74 4.84
C ALA A 137 -7.15 1.65 5.04
N LEU A 138 -6.24 1.80 6.02
CA LEU A 138 -5.31 0.73 6.41
C LEU A 138 -6.05 -0.48 7.00
N ALA A 139 -7.06 -0.26 7.86
CA ALA A 139 -7.90 -1.32 8.40
C ALA A 139 -8.64 -2.09 7.28
N ARG A 140 -9.18 -1.37 6.28
CA ARG A 140 -9.79 -1.96 5.07
C ARG A 140 -8.84 -2.89 4.33
N LEU A 141 -7.58 -2.45 4.12
CA LEU A 141 -6.57 -3.28 3.48
C LEU A 141 -6.28 -4.55 4.27
N MET A 142 -6.19 -4.46 5.59
CA MET A 142 -5.98 -5.63 6.44
C MET A 142 -7.12 -6.66 6.32
N LEU A 143 -8.36 -6.19 6.18
CA LEU A 143 -9.53 -7.07 5.98
C LEU A 143 -9.47 -7.83 4.65
N MET A 144 -8.95 -7.21 3.60
CA MET A 144 -8.82 -7.83 2.27
C MET A 144 -7.76 -8.92 2.21
N GLU A 145 -6.77 -8.90 3.10
CA GLU A 145 -5.66 -9.87 3.20
C GLU A 145 -4.92 -10.16 1.87
N PRO A 146 -4.59 -9.16 1.04
CA PRO A 146 -3.90 -9.40 -0.22
C PRO A 146 -2.52 -10.02 -0.02
N GLU A 147 -1.86 -10.48 -1.09
CA GLU A 147 -0.47 -10.96 -1.04
C GLU A 147 0.53 -9.80 -0.95
N VAL A 148 0.19 -8.66 -1.55
CA VAL A 148 1.04 -7.47 -1.59
C VAL A 148 0.25 -6.23 -1.21
N PHE A 149 0.77 -5.48 -0.25
CA PHE A 149 0.33 -4.14 0.09
C PHE A 149 1.24 -3.11 -0.58
N LEU A 150 0.69 -2.27 -1.45
CA LEU A 150 1.36 -1.10 -2.00
C LEU A 150 0.84 0.15 -1.27
N LEU A 151 1.68 0.83 -0.52
CA LEU A 151 1.29 1.93 0.34
C LEU A 151 1.95 3.24 -0.13
N ASP A 152 1.14 4.20 -0.55
CA ASP A 152 1.61 5.52 -0.97
C ASP A 152 1.39 6.53 0.16
N GLU A 153 2.42 6.82 0.93
CA GLU A 153 2.41 7.73 2.08
C GLU A 153 1.28 7.42 3.10
N PRO A 154 1.22 6.19 3.63
CA PRO A 154 0.07 5.67 4.38
C PRO A 154 -0.20 6.37 5.71
N SER A 155 0.70 7.23 6.17
CA SER A 155 0.66 7.87 7.49
C SER A 155 0.85 9.39 7.44
N SER A 156 0.84 9.99 6.25
CA SER A 156 1.15 11.42 6.04
C SER A 156 0.20 12.42 6.76
N ALA A 157 -1.01 11.99 7.16
CA ALA A 157 -1.96 12.83 7.90
C ALA A 157 -1.95 12.55 9.42
N LEU A 158 -0.98 11.77 9.93
CA LEU A 158 -0.86 11.42 11.35
C LEU A 158 0.25 12.24 12.02
N ASP A 159 0.08 12.52 13.30
CA ASP A 159 1.21 12.99 14.13
C ASP A 159 2.23 11.87 14.35
N GLU A 160 3.46 12.23 14.70
CA GLU A 160 4.59 11.30 14.77
C GLU A 160 4.35 10.10 15.69
N ASN A 161 3.69 10.28 16.84
CA ASN A 161 3.42 9.20 17.79
C ASN A 161 2.38 8.22 17.23
N LEU A 162 1.33 8.75 16.62
CA LEU A 162 0.27 7.95 16.01
C LEU A 162 0.74 7.30 14.71
N GLU A 163 1.60 7.96 13.93
CA GLU A 163 2.28 7.41 12.77
C GLU A 163 3.07 6.16 13.14
N ASN A 164 4.01 6.27 14.09
CA ASN A 164 4.84 5.15 14.53
C ASN A 164 3.97 3.97 15.02
N TYR A 165 2.97 4.26 15.87
CA TYR A 165 2.07 3.24 16.39
C TYR A 165 1.28 2.54 15.26
N THR A 166 0.69 3.32 14.36
CA THR A 166 -0.15 2.81 13.26
C THR A 166 0.67 1.93 12.31
N MET A 167 1.87 2.39 11.93
CA MET A 167 2.75 1.62 11.06
C MET A 167 3.28 0.36 11.73
N GLU A 168 3.66 0.43 13.02
CA GLU A 168 4.04 -0.75 13.79
C GLU A 168 2.95 -1.83 13.74
N LYS A 169 1.69 -1.47 14.01
CA LYS A 169 0.57 -2.43 14.02
C LYS A 169 0.30 -3.02 12.63
N PHE A 170 0.38 -2.19 11.58
CA PHE A 170 0.18 -2.63 10.22
C PHE A 170 1.30 -3.57 9.74
N ILE A 171 2.56 -3.20 9.98
CA ILE A 171 3.72 -4.01 9.58
C ILE A 171 3.77 -5.32 10.36
N ASP A 172 3.54 -5.29 11.67
CA ASP A 172 3.47 -6.48 12.51
C ASP A 172 2.38 -7.47 12.03
N TYR A 173 1.19 -6.95 11.70
CA TYR A 173 0.12 -7.74 11.09
C TYR A 173 0.57 -8.38 9.77
N SER A 174 1.17 -7.60 8.88
CA SER A 174 1.57 -8.05 7.54
C SER A 174 2.68 -9.10 7.61
N THR A 175 3.69 -8.87 8.45
CA THR A 175 4.83 -9.77 8.65
C THR A 175 4.40 -11.10 9.24
N LYS A 176 3.55 -11.11 10.28
CA LYS A 176 3.02 -12.33 10.89
C LYS A 176 2.22 -13.20 9.92
N ARG A 177 1.66 -12.59 8.88
CA ARG A 177 0.91 -13.28 7.81
C ARG A 177 1.73 -13.57 6.55
N ASN A 178 3.05 -13.33 6.61
CA ASN A 178 3.96 -13.50 5.47
C ASN A 178 3.54 -12.70 4.23
N LYS A 179 3.00 -11.50 4.42
CA LYS A 179 2.62 -10.61 3.32
C LYS A 179 3.81 -9.75 2.89
N THR A 180 3.79 -9.32 1.64
CA THR A 180 4.77 -8.36 1.10
C THR A 180 4.24 -6.94 1.28
N VAL A 181 5.10 -6.02 1.72
CA VAL A 181 4.77 -4.60 1.84
C VAL A 181 5.74 -3.80 1.00
N VAL A 182 5.23 -2.93 0.14
CA VAL A 182 6.00 -1.92 -0.57
C VAL A 182 5.42 -0.57 -0.19
N MET A 183 6.17 0.24 0.53
CA MET A 183 5.68 1.54 1.01
C MET A 183 6.55 2.69 0.54
N ILE A 184 5.89 3.78 0.19
CA ILE A 184 6.50 5.09 0.02
C ILE A 184 6.28 5.88 1.30
N THR A 185 7.33 6.50 1.82
CA THR A 185 7.23 7.44 2.92
C THR A 185 8.29 8.53 2.80
N HIS A 186 7.98 9.72 3.30
CA HIS A 186 8.95 10.80 3.50
C HIS A 186 9.64 10.70 4.87
N SER A 187 9.09 9.90 5.77
CA SER A 187 9.66 9.64 7.10
C SER A 187 10.80 8.63 6.98
N ARG A 188 12.04 9.13 6.93
CA ARG A 188 13.24 8.28 6.96
C ARG A 188 13.24 7.37 8.19
N LYS A 189 12.75 7.89 9.33
CA LYS A 189 12.62 7.16 10.58
C LYS A 189 11.71 5.93 10.45
N ILE A 190 10.56 6.06 9.77
CA ILE A 190 9.66 4.93 9.49
C ILE A 190 10.34 3.91 8.57
N GLY A 191 11.00 4.38 7.49
CA GLY A 191 11.74 3.50 6.60
C GLY A 191 12.81 2.68 7.33
N GLU A 192 13.67 3.34 8.11
CA GLU A 192 14.74 2.69 8.86
C GLU A 192 14.24 1.77 9.99
N ALA A 193 13.08 2.09 10.61
CA ALA A 193 12.51 1.29 11.68
C ALA A 193 11.85 -0.01 11.22
N PHE A 194 11.24 -0.01 10.04
CA PHE A 194 10.34 -1.10 9.63
C PHE A 194 10.74 -1.82 8.33
N ALA A 195 11.61 -1.25 7.49
CA ALA A 195 11.94 -1.85 6.22
C ALA A 195 13.06 -2.91 6.34
N ASP A 196 12.85 -4.05 5.65
CA ASP A 196 13.93 -5.01 5.37
C ASP A 196 14.85 -4.49 4.26
N TYR A 197 14.30 -3.70 3.31
CA TYR A 197 15.01 -3.12 2.17
C TYR A 197 14.60 -1.67 1.94
N ILE A 198 15.57 -0.83 1.64
CA ILE A 198 15.35 0.57 1.27
C ILE A 198 15.79 0.79 -0.17
N ILE A 199 14.90 1.33 -1.00
CA ILE A 199 15.15 1.71 -2.38
C ILE A 199 15.13 3.24 -2.46
N ASN A 200 16.22 3.84 -2.92
CA ASN A 200 16.28 5.28 -3.14
C ASN A 200 16.04 5.57 -4.63
N ILE A 201 15.05 6.42 -4.92
CA ILE A 201 14.71 6.88 -6.28
C ILE A 201 14.97 8.37 -6.41
N GLU A 202 15.74 8.74 -7.43
CA GLU A 202 15.99 10.13 -7.81
C GLU A 202 15.86 10.28 -9.32
N ASN A 203 15.13 11.31 -9.76
CA ASN A 203 14.92 11.60 -11.19
C ASN A 203 14.54 10.36 -12.02
N GLY A 204 13.65 9.52 -11.48
CA GLY A 204 13.16 8.32 -12.13
C GLY A 204 14.13 7.14 -12.20
N LYS A 205 15.26 7.20 -11.52
CA LYS A 205 16.28 6.13 -11.50
C LYS A 205 16.50 5.59 -10.09
N ILE A 206 16.85 4.31 -10.00
CA ILE A 206 17.31 3.71 -8.74
C ILE A 206 18.75 4.17 -8.49
N LEU A 207 18.97 4.79 -7.32
CA LEU A 207 20.32 5.20 -6.89
C LEU A 207 21.01 4.11 -6.09
N SER A 208 20.28 3.49 -5.16
CA SER A 208 20.79 2.45 -4.28
C SER A 208 19.66 1.55 -3.78
N THR A 209 20.01 0.31 -3.50
CA THR A 209 19.21 -0.66 -2.75
C THR A 209 20.03 -1.09 -1.54
N ALA A 210 19.49 -0.96 -0.34
CA ALA A 210 20.16 -1.31 0.92
C ALA A 210 19.28 -2.27 1.74
#